data_3abf0b5fca57a55e5ac6ce4db868691f
#
_entry.id   3abf0b5fca57a55e5ac6ce4db868691f
#
_cell.length_a   1.000
_cell.length_b   1.000
_cell.length_c   1.000
_cell.angle_alpha   90.00
_cell.angle_beta   90.00
_cell.angle_gamma   90.00
#
_symmetry.space_group_name_H-M   'P 1'
#
loop_
_entity.id
_entity.type
_entity.pdbx_description
1 polymer ?
#
loop_
_entity_poly.entity_id
_entity_poly.type
_entity_poly.pdbx_seq_one_letter_code
_entity_poly.pdbx_strand_id
1 'polypeptide(L)'
;MSEYKKIKGKRHYIFDDIGEYIEYFGPTDAPPIVENWRDGNEGDWVFSDDNRIIRLLKVAPLNHPNDRKNYKWARNYVRTVVGTFVNKEKTFMDTDFDQHPNRYTFSKTIKYTNNRVKKRSKLTNNEKIFTTNVVSGMGPVKAYMDAFKATSEDKSRKKALVLLKQERVMSDIEKGVLDVAKEMGIDHRY
;
A
#
# COMPACT_ATOMS: atom_id res chain seq x y z
N MET A 1 -9.04 -9.81 -7.78
CA MET A 1 -9.26 -9.26 -9.15
C MET A 1 -8.81 -7.82 -9.15
N SER A 2 -7.86 -7.49 -10.01
CA SER A 2 -7.30 -6.14 -10.11
C SER A 2 -8.36 -5.14 -10.60
N GLU A 3 -8.40 -3.97 -9.97
CA GLU A 3 -9.22 -2.86 -10.43
C GLU A 3 -8.50 -2.12 -11.56
N TYR A 4 -9.25 -1.50 -12.47
CA TYR A 4 -8.66 -0.65 -13.50
C TYR A 4 -9.58 0.51 -13.86
N LYS A 5 -8.98 1.54 -14.41
CA LYS A 5 -9.69 2.65 -15.05
C LYS A 5 -9.13 2.91 -16.44
N LYS A 6 -10.00 3.22 -17.39
CA LYS A 6 -9.57 3.58 -18.75
C LYS A 6 -9.25 5.08 -18.81
N ILE A 7 -8.08 5.40 -19.35
CA ILE A 7 -7.66 6.77 -19.68
C ILE A 7 -7.24 6.78 -21.13
N LYS A 8 -7.89 7.57 -21.96
CA LYS A 8 -7.61 7.67 -23.41
C LYS A 8 -7.52 6.28 -24.07
N GLY A 9 -8.46 5.40 -23.73
CA GLY A 9 -8.55 4.05 -24.29
C GLY A 9 -7.60 3.01 -23.67
N LYS A 10 -6.62 3.41 -22.84
CA LYS A 10 -5.70 2.50 -22.17
C LYS A 10 -6.21 2.14 -20.77
N ARG A 11 -6.06 0.86 -20.41
CA ARG A 11 -6.37 0.39 -19.06
C ARG A 11 -5.20 0.68 -18.12
N HIS A 12 -5.49 1.27 -16.98
CA HIS A 12 -4.54 1.51 -15.90
C HIS A 12 -4.98 0.69 -14.70
N TYR A 13 -4.21 -0.34 -14.38
CA TYR A 13 -4.52 -1.30 -13.35
C TYR A 13 -4.01 -0.86 -11.98
N ILE A 14 -4.72 -1.29 -10.95
CA ILE A 14 -4.29 -1.30 -9.56
C ILE A 14 -4.28 -2.75 -9.13
N PHE A 15 -3.13 -3.25 -8.69
CA PHE A 15 -2.98 -4.62 -8.25
C PHE A 15 -3.08 -4.71 -6.74
N ASP A 16 -3.81 -5.69 -6.24
CA ASP A 16 -3.96 -5.91 -4.80
C ASP A 16 -2.70 -6.46 -4.16
N ASP A 17 -1.88 -7.19 -4.92
CA ASP A 17 -0.65 -7.81 -4.45
C ASP A 17 0.37 -8.06 -5.57
N ILE A 18 1.57 -8.50 -5.15
CA ILE A 18 2.66 -8.85 -6.06
C ILE A 18 2.30 -10.06 -6.93
N GLY A 19 1.52 -11.00 -6.41
CA GLY A 19 1.11 -12.18 -7.18
C GLY A 19 0.31 -11.80 -8.42
N GLU A 20 -0.72 -10.96 -8.27
CA GLU A 20 -1.49 -10.43 -9.39
C GLU A 20 -0.63 -9.61 -10.36
N TYR A 21 0.30 -8.83 -9.82
CA TYR A 21 1.23 -8.03 -10.61
C TYR A 21 2.14 -8.89 -11.49
N ILE A 22 2.75 -9.92 -10.91
CA ILE A 22 3.62 -10.86 -11.63
C ILE A 22 2.82 -11.70 -12.63
N GLU A 23 1.61 -12.11 -12.28
CA GLU A 23 0.72 -12.84 -13.19
C GLU A 23 0.40 -12.00 -14.45
N TYR A 24 0.19 -10.70 -14.26
CA TYR A 24 -0.11 -9.80 -15.37
C TYR A 24 1.08 -9.57 -16.30
N PHE A 25 2.27 -9.33 -15.76
CA PHE A 25 3.47 -9.00 -16.54
C PHE A 25 4.30 -10.22 -16.94
N GLY A 26 4.17 -11.32 -16.22
CA GLY A 26 5.08 -12.46 -16.31
C GLY A 26 6.23 -12.37 -15.29
N PRO A 27 6.77 -13.53 -14.87
CA PRO A 27 7.77 -13.58 -13.79
C PRO A 27 9.11 -12.93 -14.14
N THR A 28 9.45 -12.85 -15.43
CA THR A 28 10.71 -12.27 -15.93
C THR A 28 10.55 -10.83 -16.42
N ASP A 29 9.34 -10.44 -16.82
CA ASP A 29 9.09 -9.18 -17.51
C ASP A 29 8.44 -8.13 -16.61
N ALA A 30 8.10 -8.48 -15.36
CA ALA A 30 7.50 -7.58 -14.40
C ALA A 30 8.47 -6.43 -14.06
N PRO A 31 8.07 -5.16 -14.29
CA PRO A 31 8.90 -4.03 -13.91
C PRO A 31 9.18 -4.02 -12.40
N PRO A 32 10.32 -3.47 -11.96
CA PRO A 32 10.60 -3.34 -10.54
C PRO A 32 9.58 -2.42 -9.86
N ILE A 33 9.24 -2.73 -8.61
CA ILE A 33 8.30 -1.95 -7.81
C ILE A 33 9.08 -1.12 -6.81
N VAL A 34 8.86 0.19 -6.81
CA VAL A 34 9.43 1.10 -5.82
C VAL A 34 8.63 0.99 -4.52
N GLU A 35 9.31 0.69 -3.41
CA GLU A 35 8.67 0.43 -2.13
C GLU A 35 7.92 1.66 -1.57
N ASN A 36 8.50 2.83 -1.72
CA ASN A 36 7.89 4.08 -1.28
C ASN A 36 7.56 4.96 -2.48
N TRP A 37 6.29 5.22 -2.70
CA TRP A 37 5.82 6.04 -3.82
C TRP A 37 6.48 7.42 -3.89
N ARG A 38 6.97 7.94 -2.75
CA ARG A 38 7.63 9.24 -2.68
C ARG A 38 8.99 9.26 -3.37
N ASP A 39 9.59 8.10 -3.55
CA ASP A 39 10.88 7.93 -4.21
C ASP A 39 10.75 7.52 -5.68
N GLY A 40 9.52 7.32 -6.16
CA GLY A 40 9.25 6.90 -7.54
C GLY A 40 9.31 8.04 -8.54
N ASN A 41 9.64 7.69 -9.78
CA ASN A 41 9.65 8.57 -10.94
C ASN A 41 8.41 8.35 -11.81
N GLU A 42 8.19 9.22 -12.79
CA GLU A 42 7.12 9.05 -13.76
C GLU A 42 7.26 7.72 -14.52
N GLY A 43 6.19 6.95 -14.53
CA GLY A 43 6.15 5.63 -15.14
C GLY A 43 6.46 4.47 -14.21
N ASP A 44 7.01 4.73 -13.03
CA ASP A 44 7.32 3.67 -12.06
C ASP A 44 6.05 3.05 -11.46
N TRP A 45 6.15 1.77 -11.15
CA TRP A 45 5.20 1.06 -10.31
C TRP A 45 5.64 1.19 -8.86
N VAL A 46 4.72 1.54 -7.99
CA VAL A 46 5.00 1.84 -6.58
C VAL A 46 3.99 1.16 -5.67
N PHE A 47 4.38 0.93 -4.41
CA PHE A 47 3.41 0.65 -3.37
C PHE A 47 2.77 1.95 -2.88
N SER A 48 1.46 1.99 -2.89
CA SER A 48 0.68 3.02 -2.20
C SER A 48 0.71 2.82 -0.68
N ASP A 49 0.29 3.82 0.08
CA ASP A 49 0.27 3.72 1.54
C ASP A 49 -0.82 2.75 2.05
N ASP A 50 -1.76 2.36 1.19
CA ASP A 50 -2.74 1.29 1.45
C ASP A 50 -2.29 -0.08 0.93
N ASN A 51 -0.99 -0.23 0.62
CA ASN A 51 -0.33 -1.48 0.25
C ASN A 51 -0.82 -2.12 -1.07
N ARG A 52 -1.27 -1.31 -2.00
CA ARG A 52 -1.59 -1.76 -3.36
C ARG A 52 -0.50 -1.28 -4.33
N ILE A 53 -0.43 -1.89 -5.49
CA ILE A 53 0.55 -1.54 -6.51
C ILE A 53 -0.14 -0.68 -7.57
N ILE A 54 0.39 0.51 -7.78
CA ILE A 54 -0.15 1.51 -8.69
C ILE A 54 0.97 2.18 -9.47
N ARG A 55 0.66 2.61 -10.69
CA ARG A 55 1.63 3.30 -11.53
C ARG A 55 1.59 4.81 -11.31
N LEU A 56 2.75 5.44 -11.22
CA LEU A 56 2.89 6.88 -11.24
C LEU A 56 2.75 7.39 -12.68
N LEU A 57 1.67 8.09 -12.96
CA LEU A 57 1.38 8.61 -14.31
C LEU A 57 2.08 9.93 -14.59
N LYS A 58 2.38 10.69 -13.54
CA LYS A 58 3.09 11.96 -13.63
C LYS A 58 3.80 12.25 -12.31
N VAL A 59 5.01 12.75 -12.42
CA VAL A 59 5.78 13.35 -11.32
C VAL A 59 6.26 14.71 -11.80
N ALA A 60 5.87 15.77 -11.11
CA ALA A 60 6.22 17.14 -11.51
C ALA A 60 6.38 18.05 -10.28
N PRO A 61 7.13 19.15 -10.43
CA PRO A 61 7.24 20.16 -9.38
C PRO A 61 5.89 20.80 -9.09
N LEU A 62 5.60 21.02 -7.81
CA LEU A 62 4.45 21.79 -7.38
C LEU A 62 4.82 23.27 -7.37
N ASN A 63 4.40 23.99 -8.42
CA ASN A 63 4.61 25.41 -8.51
C ASN A 63 3.48 26.16 -7.80
N HIS A 64 3.78 26.83 -6.70
CA HIS A 64 2.83 27.73 -6.05
C HIS A 64 3.05 29.18 -6.53
N PRO A 65 2.01 29.92 -6.93
CA PRO A 65 2.17 31.27 -7.50
C PRO A 65 2.86 32.29 -6.57
N ASN A 66 2.72 32.08 -5.26
CA ASN A 66 3.27 32.98 -4.24
C ASN A 66 4.70 32.63 -3.80
N ASP A 67 5.32 31.64 -4.42
CA ASP A 67 6.52 31.01 -3.90
C ASP A 67 7.81 31.41 -4.62
N ARG A 68 7.84 32.61 -5.14
CA ARG A 68 8.94 33.08 -5.97
C ARG A 68 10.24 33.39 -5.21
N LYS A 69 10.26 33.41 -3.89
CA LYS A 69 11.42 33.97 -3.18
C LYS A 69 12.20 33.08 -2.26
N ASN A 70 11.70 31.93 -1.75
CA ASN A 70 12.42 31.17 -0.74
C ASN A 70 12.02 29.67 -0.70
N TYR A 71 12.16 28.92 -1.81
CA TYR A 71 11.88 27.50 -1.76
C TYR A 71 13.05 26.65 -1.29
N LYS A 72 13.21 26.58 0.02
CA LYS A 72 13.87 25.46 0.70
C LYS A 72 13.04 24.16 0.63
N TRP A 73 11.84 24.20 0.01
CA TRP A 73 10.84 23.14 0.08
C TRP A 73 10.24 22.85 -1.29
N ALA A 74 11.07 22.78 -2.32
CA ALA A 74 10.62 22.33 -3.63
C ALA A 74 9.99 20.94 -3.44
N ARG A 75 8.67 20.87 -3.57
CA ARG A 75 7.91 19.64 -3.44
C ARG A 75 7.42 19.24 -4.81
N ASN A 76 7.42 17.94 -5.05
CA ASN A 76 6.79 17.35 -6.21
C ASN A 76 5.36 16.92 -5.85
N TYR A 77 4.54 16.81 -6.87
CA TYR A 77 3.33 16.04 -6.80
C TYR A 77 3.46 14.79 -7.67
N VAL A 78 2.76 13.76 -7.31
CA VAL A 78 2.60 12.56 -8.11
C VAL A 78 1.14 12.39 -8.49
N ARG A 79 0.89 11.93 -9.70
CA ARG A 79 -0.45 11.62 -10.17
C ARG A 79 -0.55 10.16 -10.51
N THR A 80 -1.59 9.54 -10.00
CA THR A 80 -1.98 8.16 -10.31
C THR A 80 -3.30 8.16 -11.07
N VAL A 81 -3.78 7.00 -11.43
CA VAL A 81 -5.12 6.85 -12.02
C VAL A 81 -6.23 7.23 -11.05
N VAL A 82 -5.97 7.18 -9.75
CA VAL A 82 -6.93 7.48 -8.68
C VAL A 82 -6.98 8.97 -8.35
N GLY A 83 -5.84 9.58 -8.11
CA GLY A 83 -5.75 10.95 -7.63
C GLY A 83 -4.36 11.56 -7.79
N THR A 84 -4.24 12.80 -7.35
CA THR A 84 -2.97 13.55 -7.30
C THR A 84 -2.58 13.78 -5.85
N PHE A 85 -1.32 13.50 -5.52
CA PHE A 85 -0.80 13.52 -4.15
C PHE A 85 0.45 14.40 -4.08
N VAL A 86 0.48 15.30 -3.10
CA VAL A 86 1.69 16.08 -2.83
C VAL A 86 2.72 15.17 -2.16
N ASN A 87 3.96 15.18 -2.64
CA ASN A 87 5.03 14.38 -2.06
C ASN A 87 5.46 14.96 -0.71
N LYS A 88 4.76 14.58 0.33
CA LYS A 88 5.00 14.93 1.74
C LYS A 88 4.95 13.67 2.58
N GLU A 89 5.64 13.72 3.73
CA GLU A 89 5.59 12.63 4.68
C GLU A 89 4.17 12.36 5.23
N LYS A 90 3.39 13.42 5.46
CA LYS A 90 2.03 13.33 5.99
C LYS A 90 0.96 12.99 4.96
N THR A 91 1.24 13.13 3.68
CA THR A 91 0.29 12.76 2.63
C THR A 91 0.15 11.26 2.57
N PHE A 92 -1.08 10.77 2.59
CA PHE A 92 -1.41 9.37 2.45
C PHE A 92 -1.89 9.09 1.03
N MET A 93 -1.17 8.27 0.29
CA MET A 93 -1.60 7.80 -1.04
C MET A 93 -2.50 6.58 -0.87
N ASP A 94 -3.79 6.77 -1.06
CA ASP A 94 -4.76 5.69 -1.15
C ASP A 94 -5.07 5.35 -2.62
N THR A 95 -5.76 4.24 -2.82
CA THR A 95 -6.17 3.74 -4.13
C THR A 95 -7.69 3.56 -4.23
N ASP A 96 -8.44 4.30 -3.43
CA ASP A 96 -9.89 4.25 -3.41
C ASP A 96 -10.49 5.31 -4.35
N PHE A 97 -11.06 4.86 -5.47
CA PHE A 97 -11.66 5.75 -6.45
C PHE A 97 -12.84 6.58 -5.89
N ASP A 98 -13.55 6.06 -4.90
CA ASP A 98 -14.71 6.75 -4.33
C ASP A 98 -14.33 7.97 -3.51
N GLN A 99 -13.05 8.10 -3.19
CA GLN A 99 -12.52 9.17 -2.36
C GLN A 99 -11.99 10.36 -3.15
N HIS A 100 -11.85 10.20 -4.44
CA HIS A 100 -11.30 11.21 -5.33
C HIS A 100 -12.30 11.55 -6.41
N PRO A 101 -12.72 12.83 -6.54
CA PRO A 101 -13.63 13.27 -7.60
C PRO A 101 -13.10 12.94 -9.00
N ASN A 102 -11.81 13.11 -9.19
CA ASN A 102 -11.07 12.72 -10.39
C ASN A 102 -9.56 12.64 -10.11
N ARG A 103 -8.79 12.09 -11.05
CA ARG A 103 -7.34 11.94 -10.89
C ARG A 103 -6.54 13.25 -10.81
N TYR A 104 -7.10 14.37 -11.20
CA TYR A 104 -6.42 15.68 -11.16
C TYR A 104 -6.59 16.41 -9.84
N THR A 105 -7.57 16.02 -9.03
CA THR A 105 -7.83 16.64 -7.74
C THR A 105 -6.76 16.23 -6.74
N PHE A 106 -6.18 17.22 -6.06
CA PHE A 106 -5.23 16.96 -4.98
C PHE A 106 -5.92 16.31 -3.79
N SER A 107 -5.36 15.21 -3.34
CA SER A 107 -5.87 14.52 -2.16
C SER A 107 -5.67 15.36 -0.91
N LYS A 108 -6.73 15.42 -0.10
CA LYS A 108 -6.69 15.95 1.27
C LYS A 108 -6.41 14.87 2.30
N THR A 109 -6.22 13.65 1.86
CA THR A 109 -5.98 12.50 2.73
C THR A 109 -4.61 12.63 3.37
N ILE A 110 -4.58 12.66 4.70
CA ILE A 110 -3.36 12.68 5.47
C ILE A 110 -3.24 11.44 6.35
N LYS A 111 -2.00 10.99 6.56
CA LYS A 111 -1.66 9.74 7.22
C LYS A 111 -2.35 9.52 8.58
N TYR A 112 -2.53 10.59 9.34
CA TYR A 112 -3.07 10.49 10.70
C TYR A 112 -4.60 10.58 10.78
N THR A 113 -5.26 11.08 9.74
CA THR A 113 -6.71 11.26 9.72
C THR A 113 -7.43 10.26 8.82
N ASN A 114 -6.69 9.48 8.04
CA ASN A 114 -7.30 8.51 7.16
C ASN A 114 -7.66 7.22 7.91
N ASN A 115 -8.85 7.22 8.47
CA ASN A 115 -9.40 6.03 9.11
C ASN A 115 -9.95 4.98 8.13
N ARG A 116 -9.89 5.23 6.81
CA ARG A 116 -10.52 4.35 5.82
C ARG A 116 -9.79 3.05 5.63
N VAL A 117 -8.48 3.12 5.51
CA VAL A 117 -7.64 1.90 5.44
C VAL A 117 -7.78 1.11 6.73
N LYS A 118 -7.89 1.80 7.87
CA LYS A 118 -8.14 1.18 9.18
C LYS A 118 -9.53 0.54 9.29
N LYS A 119 -10.51 1.01 8.52
CA LYS A 119 -11.90 0.51 8.54
C LYS A 119 -12.18 -0.55 7.47
N ARG A 120 -11.23 -0.90 6.61
CA ARG A 120 -11.42 -2.02 5.69
C ARG A 120 -11.71 -3.29 6.48
N SER A 121 -12.86 -3.90 6.21
CA SER A 121 -13.20 -5.19 6.81
C SER A 121 -12.46 -6.37 6.20
N LYS A 122 -11.99 -6.23 4.95
CA LYS A 122 -11.27 -7.27 4.23
C LYS A 122 -9.77 -6.99 4.21
N LEU A 123 -8.99 -8.04 4.42
CA LEU A 123 -7.54 -8.02 4.22
C LEU A 123 -7.21 -7.97 2.73
N THR A 124 -6.15 -7.24 2.38
CA THR A 124 -5.49 -7.39 1.08
C THR A 124 -4.76 -8.75 1.03
N ASN A 125 -4.39 -9.21 -0.16
CA ASN A 125 -3.68 -10.48 -0.27
C ASN A 125 -2.30 -10.43 0.41
N ASN A 126 -1.59 -9.30 0.34
CA ASN A 126 -0.34 -9.14 1.09
C ASN A 126 -0.56 -9.17 2.60
N GLU A 127 -1.63 -8.58 3.10
CA GLU A 127 -1.99 -8.66 4.51
C GLU A 127 -2.33 -10.11 4.91
N LYS A 128 -3.00 -10.87 4.06
CA LYS A 128 -3.26 -12.31 4.30
C LYS A 128 -1.96 -13.12 4.37
N ILE A 129 -1.01 -12.86 3.48
CA ILE A 129 0.32 -13.50 3.53
C ILE A 129 1.02 -13.12 4.82
N PHE A 130 0.98 -11.84 5.21
CA PHE A 130 1.54 -11.36 6.46
C PHE A 130 0.93 -12.07 7.67
N THR A 131 -0.39 -12.13 7.78
CA THR A 131 -1.08 -12.81 8.89
C THR A 131 -0.76 -14.29 8.92
N THR A 132 -0.76 -14.97 7.77
CA THR A 132 -0.39 -16.39 7.66
C THR A 132 1.05 -16.62 8.12
N ASN A 133 1.99 -15.78 7.71
CA ASN A 133 3.39 -15.86 8.13
C ASN A 133 3.54 -15.69 9.65
N VAL A 134 2.82 -14.74 10.23
CA VAL A 134 2.84 -14.51 11.69
C VAL A 134 2.25 -15.70 12.43
N VAL A 135 1.12 -16.24 11.98
CA VAL A 135 0.48 -17.43 12.56
C VAL A 135 1.39 -18.65 12.50
N SER A 136 2.18 -18.79 11.43
CA SER A 136 3.17 -19.87 11.30
C SER A 136 4.44 -19.70 12.15
N GLY A 137 4.52 -18.62 12.93
CA GLY A 137 5.63 -18.36 13.86
C GLY A 137 6.74 -17.46 13.31
N MET A 138 6.55 -16.87 12.14
CA MET A 138 7.50 -15.90 11.60
C MET A 138 7.41 -14.59 12.37
N GLY A 139 8.56 -14.02 12.74
CA GLY A 139 8.58 -12.70 13.40
C GLY A 139 7.95 -11.61 12.51
N PRO A 140 7.26 -10.60 13.09
CA PRO A 140 6.47 -9.63 12.32
C PRO A 140 7.27 -8.88 11.25
N VAL A 141 8.53 -8.55 11.51
CA VAL A 141 9.38 -7.83 10.53
C VAL A 141 9.66 -8.70 9.32
N LYS A 142 10.06 -9.96 9.53
CA LYS A 142 10.30 -10.93 8.45
C LYS A 142 9.02 -11.27 7.70
N ALA A 143 7.91 -11.42 8.42
CA ALA A 143 6.60 -11.66 7.84
C ALA A 143 6.17 -10.50 6.91
N TYR A 144 6.43 -9.27 7.32
CA TYR A 144 6.19 -8.10 6.49
C TYR A 144 7.10 -8.09 5.25
N MET A 145 8.40 -8.29 5.44
CA MET A 145 9.37 -8.28 4.32
C MET A 145 9.02 -9.35 3.29
N ASP A 146 8.61 -10.53 3.71
CA ASP A 146 8.18 -11.59 2.81
C ASP A 146 6.88 -11.24 2.09
N ALA A 147 5.86 -10.81 2.82
CA ALA A 147 4.53 -10.50 2.26
C ALA A 147 4.56 -9.34 1.27
N PHE A 148 5.35 -8.31 1.54
CA PHE A 148 5.42 -7.09 0.73
C PHE A 148 6.69 -6.98 -0.12
N LYS A 149 7.53 -8.04 -0.13
CA LYS A 149 8.83 -8.07 -0.84
C LYS A 149 9.70 -6.85 -0.52
N ALA A 150 9.64 -6.42 0.74
CA ALA A 150 10.41 -5.28 1.22
C ALA A 150 11.87 -5.67 1.47
N THR A 151 12.79 -4.75 1.19
CA THR A 151 14.24 -4.96 1.34
C THR A 151 14.82 -4.25 2.56
N SER A 152 14.14 -3.22 3.07
CA SER A 152 14.58 -2.44 4.23
C SER A 152 13.97 -2.96 5.52
N GLU A 153 14.79 -3.47 6.42
CA GLU A 153 14.36 -3.98 7.72
C GLU A 153 13.76 -2.88 8.62
N ASP A 154 14.40 -1.70 8.67
CA ASP A 154 13.94 -0.59 9.51
C ASP A 154 12.57 -0.06 9.08
N LYS A 155 12.36 0.11 7.78
CA LYS A 155 11.06 0.51 7.23
C LYS A 155 10.00 -0.58 7.46
N SER A 156 10.37 -1.84 7.28
CA SER A 156 9.49 -2.99 7.49
C SER A 156 9.05 -3.12 8.94
N ARG A 157 9.95 -2.85 9.90
CA ARG A 157 9.63 -2.83 11.33
C ARG A 157 8.52 -1.83 11.65
N LYS A 158 8.64 -0.61 11.16
CA LYS A 158 7.62 0.44 11.36
C LYS A 158 6.28 0.05 10.73
N LYS A 159 6.31 -0.47 9.51
CA LYS A 159 5.10 -0.86 8.78
C LYS A 159 4.43 -2.11 9.38
N ALA A 160 5.20 -3.09 9.83
CA ALA A 160 4.68 -4.26 10.53
C ALA A 160 3.95 -3.86 11.82
N LEU A 161 4.51 -2.93 12.60
CA LEU A 161 3.85 -2.40 13.80
C LEU A 161 2.53 -1.69 13.47
N VAL A 162 2.47 -0.96 12.36
CA VAL A 162 1.22 -0.31 11.90
C VAL A 162 0.17 -1.36 11.54
N LEU A 163 0.55 -2.43 10.86
CA LEU A 163 -0.36 -3.53 10.53
C LEU A 163 -0.90 -4.22 11.79
N LEU A 164 -0.04 -4.54 12.74
CA LEU A 164 -0.43 -5.19 13.99
C LEU A 164 -1.39 -4.35 14.85
N LYS A 165 -1.43 -3.04 14.66
CA LYS A 165 -2.39 -2.16 15.33
C LYS A 165 -3.77 -2.12 14.67
N GLN A 166 -3.94 -2.73 13.51
CA GLN A 166 -5.21 -2.75 12.80
C GLN A 166 -6.05 -3.92 13.29
N GLU A 167 -7.26 -3.63 13.72
CA GLU A 167 -8.19 -4.62 14.28
C GLU A 167 -8.44 -5.79 13.33
N ARG A 168 -8.65 -5.54 12.04
CA ARG A 168 -8.87 -6.59 11.04
C ARG A 168 -7.68 -7.55 10.89
N VAL A 169 -6.44 -7.03 11.03
CA VAL A 169 -5.21 -7.83 10.94
C VAL A 169 -5.06 -8.68 12.21
N MET A 170 -5.22 -8.06 13.36
CA MET A 170 -5.14 -8.79 14.63
C MET A 170 -6.22 -9.86 14.76
N SER A 171 -7.45 -9.55 14.37
CA SER A 171 -8.55 -10.53 14.37
C SER A 171 -8.27 -11.74 13.47
N ASP A 172 -7.65 -11.53 12.31
CA ASP A 172 -7.26 -12.62 11.41
C ASP A 172 -6.13 -13.50 12.00
N ILE A 173 -5.15 -12.85 12.64
CA ILE A 173 -4.07 -13.56 13.36
C ILE A 173 -4.64 -14.40 14.51
N GLU A 174 -5.49 -13.81 15.34
CA GLU A 174 -6.13 -14.51 16.46
C GLU A 174 -6.93 -15.72 15.99
N LYS A 175 -7.71 -15.56 14.93
CA LYS A 175 -8.46 -16.66 14.31
C LYS A 175 -7.52 -17.75 13.82
N GLY A 176 -6.45 -17.40 13.11
CA GLY A 176 -5.47 -18.37 12.61
C GLY A 176 -4.79 -19.14 13.74
N VAL A 177 -4.43 -18.46 14.82
CA VAL A 177 -3.85 -19.11 16.01
C VAL A 177 -4.84 -20.11 16.65
N LEU A 178 -6.11 -19.72 16.77
CA LEU A 178 -7.16 -20.61 17.28
C LEU A 178 -7.39 -21.82 16.39
N ASP A 179 -7.36 -21.66 15.08
CA ASP A 179 -7.54 -22.76 14.13
C ASP A 179 -6.37 -23.75 14.24
N VAL A 180 -5.14 -23.28 14.32
CA VAL A 180 -3.95 -24.12 14.55
C VAL A 180 -4.04 -24.83 15.90
N ALA A 181 -4.44 -24.16 16.95
CA ALA A 181 -4.61 -24.77 18.27
C ALA A 181 -5.64 -25.90 18.25
N LYS A 182 -6.75 -25.71 17.54
CA LYS A 182 -7.77 -26.78 17.36
C LYS A 182 -7.22 -28.00 16.60
N GLU A 183 -6.48 -27.75 15.52
CA GLU A 183 -5.83 -28.82 14.74
C GLU A 183 -4.83 -29.62 15.58
N MET A 184 -4.13 -28.94 16.51
CA MET A 184 -3.21 -29.58 17.45
C MET A 184 -3.91 -30.26 18.64
N GLY A 185 -5.24 -30.22 18.71
CA GLY A 185 -6.02 -30.82 19.80
C GLY A 185 -5.95 -30.07 21.12
N ILE A 186 -5.51 -28.79 21.09
CA ILE A 186 -5.49 -27.94 22.27
C ILE A 186 -6.88 -27.34 22.43
N ASP A 187 -7.64 -27.88 23.39
CA ASP A 187 -8.98 -27.40 23.71
C ASP A 187 -8.89 -26.24 24.72
N HIS A 188 -9.31 -25.07 24.29
CA HIS A 188 -9.38 -23.87 25.12
C HIS A 188 -10.64 -23.82 25.97
N ARG A 189 -10.90 -24.87 26.73
CA ARG A 189 -11.94 -24.87 27.77
C ARG A 189 -11.31 -24.43 29.09
N TYR A 190 -11.16 -23.13 29.27
CA TYR A 190 -10.99 -22.51 30.58
C TYR A 190 -11.71 -21.16 30.61
#